data_995c2de508791a875ddede4a3e985e02
#
_entry.id   995c2de508791a875ddede4a3e985e02
#
_cell.length_a   1.000
_cell.length_b   1.000
_cell.length_c   1.000
_cell.angle_alpha   90.00
_cell.angle_beta   90.00
_cell.angle_gamma   90.00
#
_symmetry.space_group_name_H-M   'P 1'
#
loop_
_entity.id
_entity.type
_entity.pdbx_description
1 polymer ?
#
loop_
_entity_poly.entity_id
_entity_poly.type
_entity_poly.pdbx_seq_one_letter_code
_entity_poly.pdbx_strand_id
1 'polypeptide(L)'
;NSVLNWDVMGRFPWIFGIFQAYEPNSEIRNDYAFIERVMEKAKRDPLCVGFVLWPELSDADTFMLEYAAANAWAGEVIDARRFAEDFCRRRYGAQSEAMLPVRLAMLDVSAASVWSADDGAKLKTDLFFNIFDHFAFTEGESAGRYDGLIELLEKTLACAPGLERALEKIDLTDERVRRDVWDIRRTLLGRRISLTILQIRRAYLAGEACLALC
;
A
#
# COMPACT_ATOMS: atom_id res chain seq x y z
N ASN A 1 12.12 -8.21 -3.05
CA ASN A 1 13.41 -8.81 -2.63
C ASN A 1 14.32 -9.17 -3.81
N SER A 2 13.81 -9.43 -5.01
CA SER A 2 14.60 -9.84 -6.17
C SER A 2 15.60 -8.77 -6.63
N VAL A 3 15.22 -7.50 -6.68
CA VAL A 3 16.10 -6.42 -7.20
C VAL A 3 17.39 -6.26 -6.39
N LEU A 4 17.33 -6.48 -5.08
CA LEU A 4 18.51 -6.37 -4.21
C LEU A 4 19.48 -7.54 -4.37
N ASN A 5 19.02 -8.64 -4.96
CA ASN A 5 19.78 -9.88 -5.15
C ASN A 5 20.14 -10.13 -6.62
N TRP A 6 19.80 -9.23 -7.53
CA TRP A 6 20.19 -9.37 -8.92
C TRP A 6 21.66 -9.02 -9.08
N ASP A 7 22.43 -9.95 -9.61
CA ASP A 7 23.86 -9.81 -9.90
C ASP A 7 24.11 -8.92 -11.14
N VAL A 8 23.27 -7.93 -11.36
CA VAL A 8 23.37 -6.94 -12.45
C VAL A 8 23.88 -5.59 -11.97
N MET A 9 23.73 -5.29 -10.68
CA MET A 9 24.23 -4.04 -10.09
C MET A 9 25.76 -4.01 -10.18
N GLY A 10 26.29 -2.90 -10.67
CA GLY A 10 27.75 -2.74 -10.88
C GLY A 10 28.33 -3.46 -12.10
N ARG A 11 27.51 -4.10 -12.96
CA ARG A 11 27.97 -4.81 -14.16
C ARG A 11 27.44 -4.24 -15.46
N PHE A 12 26.16 -3.84 -15.50
CA PHE A 12 25.51 -3.36 -16.70
C PHE A 12 24.71 -2.09 -16.39
N PRO A 13 24.55 -1.18 -17.36
CA PRO A 13 23.59 -0.08 -17.22
C PRO A 13 22.18 -0.63 -16.99
N TRP A 14 21.46 -0.04 -16.03
CA TRP A 14 20.11 -0.46 -15.66
C TRP A 14 19.25 0.72 -15.28
N ILE A 15 17.93 0.51 -15.25
CA ILE A 15 16.93 1.49 -14.88
C ILE A 15 16.22 1.00 -13.62
N PHE A 16 16.16 1.86 -12.61
CA PHE A 16 15.34 1.60 -11.43
C PHE A 16 13.87 1.76 -11.77
N GLY A 17 13.05 0.78 -11.45
CA GLY A 17 11.62 0.80 -11.71
C GLY A 17 10.77 0.62 -10.48
N ILE A 18 9.70 1.39 -10.38
CA ILE A 18 8.61 1.18 -9.41
C ILE A 18 7.41 0.71 -10.21
N PHE A 19 7.00 -0.53 -9.98
CA PHE A 19 5.78 -1.08 -10.53
C PHE A 19 4.65 -0.92 -9.52
N GLN A 20 3.62 -0.24 -9.93
CA GLN A 20 2.45 0.03 -9.11
C GLN A 20 1.24 -0.71 -9.68
N ALA A 21 0.99 -1.90 -9.14
CA ALA A 21 -0.14 -2.73 -9.52
C ALA A 21 -1.33 -2.47 -8.60
N TYR A 22 -2.48 -2.18 -9.16
CA TYR A 22 -3.67 -1.79 -8.39
C TYR A 22 -4.81 -2.78 -8.46
N GLU A 23 -4.69 -3.77 -9.30
CA GLU A 23 -5.79 -4.71 -9.46
C GLU A 23 -6.32 -5.26 -8.14
N PRO A 24 -7.55 -5.63 -8.20
CA PRO A 24 -8.72 -5.11 -8.89
C PRO A 24 -9.39 -3.99 -8.11
N ASN A 25 -8.90 -3.67 -6.93
CA ASN A 25 -9.55 -2.80 -5.94
C ASN A 25 -9.02 -1.37 -5.91
N SER A 26 -8.00 -1.05 -6.68
CA SER A 26 -7.39 0.29 -6.76
C SER A 26 -7.02 0.89 -5.39
N GLU A 27 -6.59 0.05 -4.43
CA GLU A 27 -6.19 0.51 -3.11
C GLU A 27 -4.82 1.18 -3.14
N ILE A 28 -4.62 2.17 -2.25
CA ILE A 28 -3.31 2.74 -1.99
C ILE A 28 -2.45 1.68 -1.31
N ARG A 29 -1.30 1.32 -1.92
CA ARG A 29 -0.39 0.35 -1.34
C ARG A 29 1.04 0.59 -1.78
N ASN A 30 1.87 0.94 -0.84
CA ASN A 30 3.28 1.19 -1.06
C ASN A 30 4.04 0.99 0.25
N ASP A 31 5.11 0.21 0.22
CA ASP A 31 6.10 0.17 1.30
C ASP A 31 7.17 1.24 1.02
N TYR A 32 6.93 2.45 1.51
CA TYR A 32 7.82 3.58 1.30
C TYR A 32 9.21 3.33 1.90
N ALA A 33 9.29 2.69 3.06
CA ALA A 33 10.58 2.38 3.68
C ALA A 33 11.40 1.40 2.83
N PHE A 34 10.76 0.44 2.19
CA PHE A 34 11.42 -0.45 1.23
C PHE A 34 11.86 0.31 -0.03
N ILE A 35 10.96 1.13 -0.59
CA ILE A 35 11.23 1.91 -1.80
C ILE A 35 12.42 2.85 -1.57
N GLU A 36 12.47 3.56 -0.45
CA GLU A 36 13.56 4.46 -0.08
C GLU A 36 14.91 3.75 -0.04
N ARG A 37 14.97 2.61 0.66
CA ARG A 37 16.22 1.81 0.71
C ARG A 37 16.70 1.36 -0.65
N VAL A 38 15.78 0.99 -1.55
CA VAL A 38 16.16 0.54 -2.90
C VAL A 38 16.57 1.72 -3.77
N MET A 39 15.85 2.85 -3.68
CA MET A 39 16.21 4.08 -4.38
C MET A 39 17.58 4.62 -3.95
N GLU A 40 17.91 4.55 -2.65
CA GLU A 40 19.24 4.94 -2.17
C GLU A 40 20.35 4.13 -2.83
N LYS A 41 20.16 2.81 -2.96
CA LYS A 41 21.12 1.96 -3.66
C LYS A 41 21.19 2.31 -5.15
N ALA A 42 20.04 2.53 -5.79
CA ALA A 42 19.99 2.92 -7.20
C ALA A 42 20.72 4.23 -7.46
N LYS A 43 20.53 5.25 -6.61
CA LYS A 43 21.19 6.55 -6.76
C LYS A 43 22.70 6.50 -6.52
N ARG A 44 23.20 5.55 -5.75
CA ARG A 44 24.63 5.33 -5.50
C ARG A 44 25.31 4.49 -6.59
N ASP A 45 24.56 3.77 -7.40
CA ASP A 45 25.12 2.97 -8.50
C ASP A 45 25.30 3.84 -9.75
N PRO A 46 26.55 4.07 -10.21
CA PRO A 46 26.82 4.89 -11.39
C PRO A 46 26.25 4.27 -12.68
N LEU A 47 25.87 3.00 -12.66
CA LEU A 47 25.24 2.30 -13.77
C LEU A 47 23.72 2.37 -13.74
N CYS A 48 23.10 2.93 -12.70
CA CYS A 48 21.70 3.26 -12.73
C CYS A 48 21.48 4.53 -13.57
N VAL A 49 21.06 4.33 -14.82
CA VAL A 49 20.96 5.39 -15.83
C VAL A 49 19.58 6.06 -15.90
N GLY A 50 18.63 5.65 -15.07
CA GLY A 50 17.31 6.24 -15.09
C GLY A 50 16.34 5.65 -14.07
N PHE A 51 15.18 6.31 -13.98
CA PHE A 51 14.05 5.93 -13.14
C PHE A 51 12.81 5.78 -14.01
N VAL A 52 12.00 4.78 -13.72
CA VAL A 52 10.69 4.59 -14.36
C VAL A 52 9.64 4.29 -13.29
N LEU A 53 8.48 4.92 -13.42
CA LEU A 53 7.29 4.58 -12.70
C LEU A 53 6.30 3.92 -13.67
N TRP A 54 5.82 2.75 -13.30
CA TRP A 54 4.91 1.97 -14.14
C TRP A 54 3.59 1.73 -13.39
N PRO A 55 2.64 2.66 -13.45
CA PRO A 55 1.33 2.50 -12.84
C PRO A 55 0.40 1.70 -13.77
N GLU A 56 -0.34 0.74 -13.22
CA GLU A 56 -1.43 0.08 -13.95
C GLU A 56 -2.66 0.99 -14.09
N LEU A 57 -2.91 1.82 -13.06
CA LEU A 57 -3.96 2.83 -13.07
C LEU A 57 -3.34 4.20 -12.83
N SER A 58 -3.39 5.05 -13.84
CA SER A 58 -2.77 6.38 -13.84
C SER A 58 -3.44 7.37 -12.88
N ASP A 59 -4.62 7.05 -12.39
CA ASP A 59 -5.44 7.93 -11.57
C ASP A 59 -5.50 7.55 -10.10
N ALA A 60 -4.86 6.44 -9.70
CA ALA A 60 -4.77 6.04 -8.32
C ALA A 60 -3.44 6.50 -7.69
N ASP A 61 -3.49 6.81 -6.39
CA ASP A 61 -2.34 7.19 -5.56
C ASP A 61 -1.47 8.33 -6.13
N THR A 62 -2.07 9.50 -6.30
CA THR A 62 -1.37 10.71 -6.74
C THR A 62 -0.14 11.03 -5.88
N PHE A 63 -0.18 10.69 -4.59
CA PHE A 63 0.97 10.87 -3.69
C PHE A 63 2.19 10.10 -4.18
N MET A 64 2.02 8.82 -4.52
CA MET A 64 3.11 7.98 -5.02
C MET A 64 3.64 8.48 -6.37
N LEU A 65 2.76 8.91 -7.27
CA LEU A 65 3.16 9.45 -8.57
C LEU A 65 4.06 10.68 -8.41
N GLU A 66 3.65 11.64 -7.57
CA GLU A 66 4.43 12.85 -7.32
C GLU A 66 5.71 12.56 -6.53
N TYR A 67 5.65 11.63 -5.54
CA TYR A 67 6.80 11.19 -4.77
C TYR A 67 7.88 10.55 -5.66
N ALA A 68 7.47 9.63 -6.53
CA ALA A 68 8.39 8.98 -7.46
C ALA A 68 9.01 9.97 -8.44
N ALA A 69 8.20 10.89 -8.99
CA ALA A 69 8.68 11.93 -9.89
C ALA A 69 9.68 12.88 -9.20
N ALA A 70 9.38 13.33 -7.98
CA ALA A 70 10.29 14.19 -7.23
C ALA A 70 11.62 13.49 -6.94
N ASN A 71 11.55 12.22 -6.54
CA ASN A 71 12.73 11.43 -6.27
C ASN A 71 13.56 11.11 -7.52
N ALA A 72 12.94 10.95 -8.69
CA ALA A 72 13.68 10.70 -9.94
C ALA A 72 14.68 11.84 -10.26
N TRP A 73 14.35 13.08 -9.91
CA TRP A 73 15.16 14.26 -10.19
C TRP A 73 16.01 14.73 -8.99
N ALA A 74 15.72 14.28 -7.78
CA ALA A 74 16.48 14.66 -6.60
C ALA A 74 17.87 13.99 -6.60
N GLY A 75 18.89 14.70 -6.12
CA GLY A 75 20.23 14.12 -5.94
C GLY A 75 20.29 13.03 -4.88
N GLU A 76 19.51 13.20 -3.80
CA GLU A 76 19.34 12.25 -2.71
C GLU A 76 17.90 11.78 -2.61
N VAL A 77 17.64 10.69 -1.88
CA VAL A 77 16.29 10.22 -1.63
C VAL A 77 15.57 11.18 -0.68
N ILE A 78 14.40 11.62 -1.09
CA ILE A 78 13.50 12.40 -0.26
C ILE A 78 12.71 11.43 0.61
N ASP A 79 12.78 11.61 1.91
CA ASP A 79 11.96 10.85 2.88
C ASP A 79 10.46 11.07 2.64
N ALA A 80 9.67 10.02 2.68
CA ALA A 80 8.24 10.07 2.34
C ALA A 80 7.43 10.92 3.34
N ARG A 81 7.82 10.96 4.63
CA ARG A 81 7.15 11.79 5.63
C ARG A 81 7.42 13.26 5.39
N ARG A 82 8.67 13.62 5.08
CA ARG A 82 9.04 14.98 4.68
C ARG A 82 8.35 15.39 3.38
N PHE A 83 8.29 14.49 2.42
CA PHE A 83 7.57 14.74 1.17
C PHE A 83 6.09 14.99 1.41
N ALA A 84 5.46 14.28 2.36
CA ALA A 84 4.05 14.44 2.71
C ALA A 84 3.70 15.87 3.17
N GLU A 85 4.60 16.53 3.91
CA GLU A 85 4.40 17.91 4.34
C GLU A 85 4.30 18.86 3.14
N ASP A 86 5.24 18.74 2.21
CA ASP A 86 5.27 19.58 1.01
C ASP A 86 4.12 19.25 0.05
N PHE A 87 3.83 17.97 -0.14
CA PHE A 87 2.69 17.51 -0.93
C PHE A 87 1.37 18.06 -0.39
N CYS A 88 1.11 17.94 0.92
CA CYS A 88 -0.11 18.45 1.53
C CYS A 88 -0.26 19.96 1.34
N ARG A 89 0.83 20.71 1.53
CA ARG A 89 0.82 22.17 1.35
C ARG A 89 0.46 22.57 -0.08
N ARG A 90 1.07 21.92 -1.07
CA ARG A 90 0.84 22.24 -2.49
C ARG A 90 -0.54 21.78 -2.96
N ARG A 91 -0.99 20.60 -2.50
CA ARG A 91 -2.19 19.97 -3.03
C ARG A 91 -3.48 20.44 -2.34
N TYR A 92 -3.43 20.63 -1.03
CA TYR A 92 -4.63 20.89 -0.23
C TYR A 92 -4.77 22.32 0.26
N GLY A 93 -3.76 23.16 0.09
CA GLY A 93 -3.82 24.57 0.44
C GLY A 93 -4.23 24.79 1.90
N ALA A 94 -5.35 25.47 2.11
CA ALA A 94 -5.87 25.76 3.46
C ALA A 94 -6.20 24.51 4.28
N GLN A 95 -6.41 23.35 3.67
CA GLN A 95 -6.69 22.09 4.35
C GLN A 95 -5.43 21.26 4.60
N SER A 96 -4.24 21.77 4.31
CA SER A 96 -2.98 21.03 4.44
C SER A 96 -2.74 20.52 5.85
N GLU A 97 -3.01 21.33 6.88
CA GLU A 97 -2.84 20.95 8.29
C GLU A 97 -3.78 19.81 8.71
N ALA A 98 -5.00 19.80 8.19
CA ALA A 98 -5.96 18.73 8.47
C ALA A 98 -5.63 17.43 7.72
N MET A 99 -5.13 17.54 6.49
CA MET A 99 -4.78 16.39 5.66
C MET A 99 -3.42 15.76 5.98
N LEU A 100 -2.48 16.51 6.55
CA LEU A 100 -1.14 16.00 6.84
C LEU A 100 -1.14 14.78 7.79
N PRO A 101 -1.80 14.80 8.94
CA PRO A 101 -1.84 13.62 9.82
C PRO A 101 -2.51 12.42 9.14
N VAL A 102 -3.49 12.66 8.27
CA VAL A 102 -4.13 11.60 7.48
C VAL A 102 -3.12 10.97 6.52
N ARG A 103 -2.36 11.77 5.78
CA ARG A 103 -1.33 11.27 4.85
C ARG A 103 -0.21 10.52 5.57
N LEU A 104 0.25 11.04 6.70
CA LEU A 104 1.30 10.38 7.49
C LEU A 104 0.84 9.00 7.99
N ALA A 105 -0.39 8.87 8.47
CA ALA A 105 -0.94 7.59 8.88
C ALA A 105 -1.15 6.65 7.68
N MET A 106 -1.49 7.17 6.51
CA MET A 106 -1.62 6.36 5.29
C MET A 106 -0.31 5.77 4.79
N LEU A 107 0.86 6.35 5.12
CA LEU A 107 2.14 5.71 4.81
C LEU A 107 2.28 4.35 5.48
N ASP A 108 1.84 4.24 6.74
CA ASP A 108 1.88 2.99 7.48
C ASP A 108 0.77 2.02 7.02
N VAL A 109 -0.45 2.52 6.78
CA VAL A 109 -1.58 1.71 6.28
C VAL A 109 -1.29 1.15 4.90
N SER A 110 -0.67 1.93 4.00
CA SER A 110 -0.38 1.51 2.63
C SER A 110 0.65 0.38 2.55
N ALA A 111 1.55 0.28 3.53
CA ALA A 111 2.55 -0.78 3.60
C ALA A 111 1.93 -2.15 3.95
N ALA A 112 0.82 -2.16 4.70
CA ALA A 112 0.11 -3.37 5.07
C ALA A 112 -0.90 -3.78 3.99
N SER A 113 -0.57 -4.73 3.16
CA SER A 113 -1.45 -5.23 2.11
C SER A 113 -1.34 -6.74 1.95
N VAL A 114 -2.24 -7.33 1.19
CA VAL A 114 -2.15 -8.76 0.83
C VAL A 114 -0.85 -9.13 0.13
N TRP A 115 -0.18 -8.16 -0.48
CA TRP A 115 1.15 -8.34 -1.06
C TRP A 115 2.28 -8.40 -0.03
N SER A 116 2.01 -8.08 1.23
CA SER A 116 2.98 -8.17 2.31
C SER A 116 3.18 -9.61 2.81
N ALA A 117 2.35 -10.56 2.37
CA ALA A 117 2.51 -11.97 2.66
C ALA A 117 3.50 -12.62 1.68
N ASP A 118 4.19 -13.69 2.10
CA ASP A 118 5.11 -14.46 1.25
C ASP A 118 4.42 -15.00 -0.01
N ASP A 119 3.15 -15.39 0.11
CA ASP A 119 2.28 -15.84 -0.98
C ASP A 119 1.36 -14.71 -1.50
N GLY A 120 1.78 -13.47 -1.44
CA GLY A 120 0.93 -12.30 -1.70
C GLY A 120 0.21 -12.34 -3.05
N ALA A 121 0.87 -12.82 -4.12
CA ALA A 121 0.26 -12.94 -5.43
C ALA A 121 -0.90 -13.94 -5.45
N LYS A 122 -0.73 -15.10 -4.81
CA LYS A 122 -1.78 -16.12 -4.70
C LYS A 122 -2.92 -15.64 -3.83
N LEU A 123 -2.60 -15.05 -2.68
CA LEU A 123 -3.61 -14.50 -1.78
C LEU A 123 -4.44 -13.41 -2.46
N LYS A 124 -3.81 -12.54 -3.25
CA LYS A 124 -4.51 -11.53 -4.05
C LYS A 124 -5.47 -12.17 -5.03
N THR A 125 -5.01 -13.16 -5.80
CA THR A 125 -5.84 -13.88 -6.76
C THR A 125 -7.02 -14.52 -6.06
N ASP A 126 -6.77 -15.23 -4.97
CA ASP A 126 -7.80 -15.92 -4.21
C ASP A 126 -8.81 -14.92 -3.60
N LEU A 127 -8.37 -13.81 -3.02
CA LEU A 127 -9.26 -12.87 -2.32
C LEU A 127 -10.00 -11.89 -3.23
N PHE A 128 -9.48 -11.55 -4.41
CA PHE A 128 -10.03 -10.46 -5.21
C PHE A 128 -10.56 -10.87 -6.58
N PHE A 129 -10.07 -11.96 -7.16
CA PHE A 129 -10.55 -12.43 -8.46
C PHE A 129 -11.65 -13.48 -8.34
N ASN A 130 -11.66 -14.25 -7.27
CA ASN A 130 -12.60 -15.33 -7.04
C ASN A 130 -13.42 -15.08 -5.77
N ILE A 131 -14.18 -13.99 -5.74
CA ILE A 131 -15.00 -13.65 -4.55
C ILE A 131 -15.92 -14.80 -4.11
N PHE A 132 -16.36 -15.62 -5.04
CA PHE A 132 -17.19 -16.81 -4.75
C PHE A 132 -16.37 -18.07 -4.47
N ASP A 133 -15.09 -18.12 -4.84
CA ASP A 133 -14.16 -19.21 -4.57
C ASP A 133 -13.28 -18.93 -3.33
N HIS A 134 -13.50 -17.83 -2.62
CA HIS A 134 -12.73 -17.45 -1.42
C HIS A 134 -12.79 -18.49 -0.29
N PHE A 135 -13.80 -19.32 -0.32
CA PHE A 135 -13.95 -20.43 0.59
C PHE A 135 -13.42 -21.75 0.02
N ALA A 136 -12.85 -21.74 -1.20
CA ALA A 136 -12.08 -22.88 -1.70
C ALA A 136 -10.76 -22.95 -0.93
N PHE A 137 -10.70 -23.83 0.04
CA PHE A 137 -9.48 -24.07 0.83
C PHE A 137 -8.58 -25.01 0.06
N THR A 138 -7.27 -24.69 0.06
CA THR A 138 -6.27 -25.61 -0.48
C THR A 138 -6.13 -26.78 0.50
N GLU A 139 -6.17 -28.01 0.01
CA GLU A 139 -5.93 -29.19 0.84
C GLU A 139 -4.59 -29.05 1.57
N GLY A 140 -4.60 -29.28 2.90
CA GLY A 140 -3.42 -29.14 3.75
C GLY A 140 -3.09 -27.68 4.18
N GLU A 141 -3.94 -26.69 3.90
CA GLU A 141 -3.76 -25.34 4.39
C GLU A 141 -3.88 -25.28 5.93
N SER A 142 -2.95 -24.63 6.60
CA SER A 142 -2.97 -24.45 8.05
C SER A 142 -3.70 -23.19 8.47
N ALA A 143 -4.39 -23.23 9.62
CA ALA A 143 -5.07 -22.06 10.19
C ALA A 143 -4.13 -20.88 10.44
N GLY A 144 -2.86 -21.14 10.79
CA GLY A 144 -1.87 -20.09 11.09
C GLY A 144 -1.15 -19.51 9.88
N ARG A 145 -1.46 -19.93 8.66
CA ARG A 145 -0.74 -19.50 7.45
C ARG A 145 -0.66 -17.98 7.28
N TYR A 146 -1.71 -17.27 7.68
CA TYR A 146 -1.82 -15.82 7.48
C TYR A 146 -1.76 -15.01 8.78
N ASP A 147 -1.36 -15.62 9.90
CA ASP A 147 -1.36 -14.95 11.21
C ASP A 147 -0.52 -13.66 11.20
N GLY A 148 0.67 -13.69 10.60
CA GLY A 148 1.51 -12.50 10.49
C GLY A 148 0.88 -11.37 9.66
N LEU A 149 0.12 -11.69 8.61
CA LEU A 149 -0.62 -10.68 7.83
C LEU A 149 -1.83 -10.16 8.60
N ILE A 150 -2.55 -11.03 9.30
CA ILE A 150 -3.67 -10.63 10.17
C ILE A 150 -3.17 -9.64 11.23
N GLU A 151 -2.10 -9.98 11.95
CA GLU A 151 -1.50 -9.12 12.96
C GLU A 151 -1.05 -7.78 12.39
N LEU A 152 -0.41 -7.78 11.22
CA LEU A 152 0.01 -6.56 10.53
C LEU A 152 -1.19 -5.68 10.17
N LEU A 153 -2.26 -6.25 9.61
CA LEU A 153 -3.48 -5.53 9.25
C LEU A 153 -4.21 -4.99 10.49
N GLU A 154 -4.33 -5.77 11.56
CA GLU A 154 -4.92 -5.34 12.83
C GLU A 154 -4.17 -4.15 13.42
N LYS A 155 -2.84 -4.24 13.47
CA LYS A 155 -1.97 -3.18 13.97
C LYS A 155 -2.12 -1.89 13.16
N THR A 156 -2.06 -1.99 11.83
CA THR A 156 -2.14 -0.80 10.96
C THR A 156 -3.53 -0.20 10.91
N LEU A 157 -4.59 -1.01 10.99
CA LEU A 157 -5.98 -0.54 11.04
C LEU A 157 -6.40 -0.01 12.41
N ALA A 158 -5.60 -0.17 13.45
CA ALA A 158 -5.90 0.43 14.75
C ALA A 158 -6.05 1.96 14.68
N CYS A 159 -5.39 2.64 13.73
CA CYS A 159 -5.54 4.07 13.51
C CYS A 159 -6.81 4.45 12.71
N ALA A 160 -7.48 3.51 12.05
CA ALA A 160 -8.57 3.78 11.12
C ALA A 160 -9.75 4.57 11.74
N PRO A 161 -10.22 4.31 12.99
CA PRO A 161 -11.28 5.13 13.57
C PRO A 161 -10.89 6.60 13.77
N GLY A 162 -9.62 6.87 14.05
CA GLY A 162 -9.08 8.22 14.14
C GLY A 162 -9.01 8.91 12.77
N LEU A 163 -8.56 8.17 11.76
CA LEU A 163 -8.52 8.65 10.37
C LEU A 163 -9.91 8.97 9.84
N GLU A 164 -10.90 8.13 10.07
CA GLU A 164 -12.27 8.38 9.63
C GLU A 164 -12.84 9.64 10.24
N ARG A 165 -12.66 9.84 11.57
CA ARG A 165 -13.08 11.10 12.24
C ARG A 165 -12.34 12.33 11.71
N ALA A 166 -11.07 12.19 11.33
CA ALA A 166 -10.32 13.27 10.69
C ALA A 166 -10.89 13.59 9.30
N LEU A 167 -11.18 12.56 8.50
CA LEU A 167 -11.73 12.70 7.15
C LEU A 167 -13.16 13.29 7.14
N GLU A 168 -13.95 13.11 8.20
CA GLU A 168 -15.28 13.72 8.33
C GLU A 168 -15.23 15.26 8.41
N LYS A 169 -14.09 15.80 8.88
CA LYS A 169 -13.90 17.25 9.05
C LYS A 169 -13.32 17.93 7.81
N ILE A 170 -12.95 17.18 6.79
CA ILE A 170 -12.37 17.70 5.57
C ILE A 170 -13.48 18.27 4.68
N ASP A 171 -13.27 19.49 4.19
CA ASP A 171 -14.14 20.08 3.18
C ASP A 171 -13.91 19.40 1.82
N LEU A 172 -14.96 18.82 1.27
CA LEU A 172 -14.95 18.05 0.02
C LEU A 172 -15.39 18.88 -1.21
N THR A 173 -15.42 20.19 -1.11
CA THR A 173 -15.78 21.07 -2.24
C THR A 173 -14.73 21.06 -3.33
N ASP A 174 -13.43 21.02 -2.99
CA ASP A 174 -12.35 20.82 -3.96
C ASP A 174 -12.37 19.37 -4.45
N GLU A 175 -12.45 19.20 -5.76
CA GLU A 175 -12.52 17.88 -6.40
C GLU A 175 -11.28 17.03 -6.14
N ARG A 176 -10.09 17.62 -6.06
CA ARG A 176 -8.83 16.91 -5.78
C ARG A 176 -8.83 16.36 -4.36
N VAL A 177 -9.26 17.18 -3.40
CA VAL A 177 -9.40 16.77 -2.00
C VAL A 177 -10.43 15.65 -1.88
N ARG A 178 -11.59 15.84 -2.49
CA ARG A 178 -12.68 14.83 -2.50
C ARG A 178 -12.20 13.50 -3.04
N ARG A 179 -11.50 13.50 -4.17
CA ARG A 179 -10.94 12.30 -4.79
C ARG A 179 -9.96 11.58 -3.85
N ASP A 180 -9.00 12.30 -3.29
CA ASP A 180 -7.99 11.72 -2.41
C ASP A 180 -8.64 11.14 -1.13
N VAL A 181 -9.66 11.80 -0.57
CA VAL A 181 -10.42 11.28 0.57
C VAL A 181 -11.17 10.00 0.20
N TRP A 182 -11.74 9.93 -1.01
CA TRP A 182 -12.40 8.71 -1.47
C TRP A 182 -11.41 7.55 -1.64
N ASP A 183 -10.22 7.80 -2.19
CA ASP A 183 -9.19 6.79 -2.35
C ASP A 183 -8.69 6.25 -1.00
N ILE A 184 -8.53 7.13 -0.01
CA ILE A 184 -8.19 6.75 1.36
C ILE A 184 -9.29 5.90 1.98
N ARG A 185 -10.55 6.33 1.90
CA ARG A 185 -11.70 5.58 2.45
C ARG A 185 -11.84 4.21 1.79
N ARG A 186 -11.70 4.14 0.47
CA ARG A 186 -11.71 2.88 -0.28
C ARG A 186 -10.60 1.94 0.20
N THR A 187 -9.39 2.45 0.39
CA THR A 187 -8.27 1.68 0.89
C THR A 187 -8.52 1.14 2.30
N LEU A 188 -9.01 1.98 3.22
CA LEU A 188 -9.35 1.54 4.57
C LEU A 188 -10.42 0.45 4.57
N LEU A 189 -11.46 0.62 3.74
CA LEU A 189 -12.52 -0.38 3.59
C LEU A 189 -11.98 -1.70 3.03
N GLY A 190 -11.18 -1.65 1.98
CA GLY A 190 -10.57 -2.84 1.37
C GLY A 190 -9.66 -3.58 2.35
N ARG A 191 -8.86 -2.87 3.16
CA ARG A 191 -8.04 -3.49 4.22
C ARG A 191 -8.89 -4.18 5.28
N ARG A 192 -10.02 -3.57 5.68
CA ARG A 192 -10.97 -4.20 6.63
C ARG A 192 -11.61 -5.45 6.04
N ILE A 193 -12.04 -5.40 4.79
CA ILE A 193 -12.59 -6.56 4.08
C ILE A 193 -11.54 -7.68 4.05
N SER A 194 -10.30 -7.38 3.66
CA SER A 194 -9.21 -8.35 3.62
C SER A 194 -8.96 -8.99 5.00
N LEU A 195 -8.90 -8.16 6.05
CA LEU A 195 -8.74 -8.65 7.42
C LEU A 195 -9.89 -9.57 7.84
N THR A 196 -11.13 -9.16 7.59
CA THR A 196 -12.32 -9.96 7.93
C THR A 196 -12.30 -11.32 7.23
N ILE A 197 -12.00 -11.34 5.92
CA ILE A 197 -11.91 -12.59 5.15
C ILE A 197 -10.82 -13.50 5.72
N LEU A 198 -9.65 -12.96 6.04
CA LEU A 198 -8.55 -13.75 6.63
C LEU A 198 -8.90 -14.29 8.02
N GLN A 199 -9.58 -13.52 8.84
CA GLN A 199 -10.06 -13.97 10.15
C GLN A 199 -11.11 -15.08 10.03
N ILE A 200 -12.07 -14.94 9.12
CA ILE A 200 -13.07 -15.99 8.82
C ILE A 200 -12.36 -17.26 8.35
N ARG A 201 -11.40 -17.14 7.42
CA ARG A 201 -10.64 -18.27 6.90
C ARG A 201 -9.86 -18.99 8.01
N ARG A 202 -9.19 -18.23 8.88
CA ARG A 202 -8.48 -18.77 10.04
C ARG A 202 -9.41 -19.54 10.97
N ALA A 203 -10.56 -18.96 11.34
CA ALA A 203 -11.54 -19.57 12.22
C ALA A 203 -12.11 -20.88 11.62
N TYR A 204 -12.41 -20.86 10.33
CA TYR A 204 -12.89 -22.05 9.62
C TYR A 204 -11.86 -23.19 9.64
N LEU A 205 -10.59 -22.89 9.32
CA LEU A 205 -9.51 -23.88 9.32
C LEU A 205 -9.18 -24.40 10.73
N ALA A 206 -9.45 -23.60 11.77
CA ALA A 206 -9.32 -24.02 13.16
C ALA A 206 -10.52 -24.86 13.66
N GLY A 207 -11.54 -25.08 12.84
CA GLY A 207 -12.77 -25.77 13.23
C GLY A 207 -13.74 -24.94 14.07
N GLU A 208 -13.56 -23.62 14.12
CA GLU A 208 -14.38 -22.66 14.88
C GLU A 208 -15.58 -22.17 14.07
N ALA A 209 -16.26 -23.06 13.38
CA ALA A 209 -17.29 -22.77 12.39
C ALA A 209 -18.45 -21.89 12.90
N CYS A 210 -18.73 -21.87 14.21
CA CYS A 210 -19.79 -21.03 14.78
C CYS A 210 -19.44 -19.54 14.86
N LEU A 211 -18.16 -19.16 14.88
CA LEU A 211 -17.72 -17.78 14.94
C LEU A 211 -17.65 -17.11 13.55
N ALA A 212 -17.60 -17.91 12.50
CA ALA A 212 -17.50 -17.41 11.14
C ALA A 212 -18.84 -16.89 10.57
N LEU A 213 -19.96 -17.12 11.25
CA LEU A 213 -21.31 -16.77 10.80
C LEU A 213 -21.99 -15.71 11.69
N CYS A 214 -21.35 -15.26 12.74
CA CYS A 214 -21.79 -14.15 13.59
C CYS A 214 -21.03 -12.86 13.31
#